data_570b1181093a13eb7732d77df0651e06
#
_entry.id   570b1181093a13eb7732d77df0651e06
#
_cell.length_a   1.000
_cell.length_b   1.000
_cell.length_c   1.000
_cell.angle_alpha   90.00
_cell.angle_beta   90.00
_cell.angle_gamma   90.00
#
_symmetry.space_group_name_H-M   'P 1'
#
loop_
_entity.id
_entity.type
_entity.pdbx_description
1 polymer ?
#
loop_
_entity_poly.entity_id
_entity_poly.type
_entity_poly.pdbx_seq_one_letter_code
_entity_poly.pdbx_strand_id
1 'polypeptide(L)'
;MPALPSSLISSLSGAPAVTVPETAVGLLAALADLPDPRARRGVRHRLTVVVTAAVCAVVAGYRSYTAIAEWIADAPAATALALGIAPDRRPSEAMIRRLLQAVNPDLLTAAVSDWLATRSTATAPAQRQAIAVDGKTLRGSRTIDTSARHVLAACDQATGVVLASTDVDGKTNEITRFTP
;
A
#
# COMPACT_ATOMS: atom_id res chain seq x y z
N MET A 1 29.03 16.21 9.19
CA MET A 1 27.58 16.02 8.98
C MET A 1 26.86 16.87 10.01
N PRO A 2 26.14 17.96 9.64
CA PRO A 2 25.38 18.73 10.60
C PRO A 2 24.14 17.92 11.04
N ALA A 3 23.92 17.82 12.34
CA ALA A 3 22.74 17.21 12.93
C ALA A 3 21.52 18.08 12.63
N LEU A 4 20.41 17.44 12.24
CA LEU A 4 19.13 18.13 12.00
C LEU A 4 18.65 18.76 13.32
N PRO A 5 18.11 20.00 13.30
CA PRO A 5 17.64 20.67 14.49
C PRO A 5 16.44 19.93 15.11
N SER A 6 16.46 19.74 16.42
CA SER A 6 15.45 19.04 17.22
C SER A 6 14.02 19.59 17.08
N SER A 7 13.85 20.80 16.55
CA SER A 7 12.55 21.44 16.34
C SER A 7 11.69 20.78 15.24
N LEU A 8 12.29 20.03 14.31
CA LEU A 8 11.55 19.31 13.27
C LEU A 8 10.95 17.98 13.77
N ILE A 9 11.44 17.48 14.90
CA ILE A 9 10.93 16.22 15.49
C ILE A 9 9.66 16.48 16.31
N SER A 10 9.51 17.67 16.88
CA SER A 10 8.35 18.02 17.71
C SER A 10 7.06 18.26 16.92
N SER A 11 7.13 18.57 15.62
CA SER A 11 5.95 18.80 14.78
C SER A 11 5.26 17.51 14.29
N LEU A 12 5.90 16.36 14.46
CA LEU A 12 5.30 15.05 14.13
C LEU A 12 4.52 14.44 15.32
N SER A 13 4.48 15.12 16.47
CA SER A 13 3.90 14.58 17.70
C SER A 13 2.38 14.76 17.83
N GLY A 14 1.70 15.29 16.83
CA GLY A 14 0.25 15.58 16.87
C GLY A 14 -0.66 14.70 16.04
N ALA A 15 -0.11 13.79 15.22
CA ALA A 15 -0.95 12.81 14.53
C ALA A 15 -1.38 11.73 15.54
N PRO A 16 -2.68 11.37 15.62
CA PRO A 16 -3.10 10.25 16.46
C PRO A 16 -2.29 9.02 16.03
N ALA A 17 -1.58 8.42 16.98
CA ALA A 17 -0.84 7.17 16.74
C ALA A 17 -1.87 6.09 16.39
N VAL A 18 -2.14 5.92 15.09
CA VAL A 18 -2.97 4.81 14.61
C VAL A 18 -2.18 3.55 14.91
N THR A 19 -2.65 2.79 15.87
CA THR A 19 -2.00 1.54 16.24
C THR A 19 -2.04 0.59 15.04
N VAL A 20 -0.92 -0.04 14.72
CA VAL A 20 -0.79 -1.02 13.63
C VAL A 20 -1.95 -2.03 13.59
N PRO A 21 -2.51 -2.51 14.72
CA PRO A 21 -3.68 -3.39 14.74
C PRO A 21 -4.94 -2.80 14.10
N GLU A 22 -5.28 -1.55 14.39
CA GLU A 22 -6.51 -0.92 13.85
C GLU A 22 -6.41 -0.68 12.34
N THR A 23 -5.25 -0.25 11.88
CA THR A 23 -4.98 -0.09 10.45
C THR A 23 -5.05 -1.42 9.71
N ALA A 24 -4.46 -2.47 10.31
CA ALA A 24 -4.46 -3.80 9.72
C ALA A 24 -5.88 -4.40 9.66
N VAL A 25 -6.69 -4.24 10.71
CA VAL A 25 -8.09 -4.71 10.74
C VAL A 25 -8.92 -4.00 9.68
N GLY A 26 -8.79 -2.69 9.54
CA GLY A 26 -9.50 -1.91 8.53
C GLY A 26 -9.11 -2.33 7.10
N LEU A 27 -7.83 -2.57 6.86
CA LEU A 27 -7.34 -3.03 5.55
C LEU A 27 -7.77 -4.47 5.26
N LEU A 28 -7.75 -5.37 6.24
CA LEU A 28 -8.27 -6.74 6.09
C LEU A 28 -9.74 -6.72 5.65
N ALA A 29 -10.56 -5.86 6.23
CA ALA A 29 -11.96 -5.70 5.86
C ALA A 29 -12.11 -5.14 4.44
N ALA A 30 -11.35 -4.13 4.08
CA ALA A 30 -11.38 -3.53 2.75
C ALA A 30 -10.97 -4.50 1.63
N LEU A 31 -10.11 -5.46 1.94
CA LEU A 31 -9.65 -6.48 1.00
C LEU A 31 -10.52 -7.76 1.01
N ALA A 32 -11.61 -7.80 1.79
CA ALA A 32 -12.41 -9.01 1.96
C ALA A 32 -13.02 -9.52 0.65
N ASP A 33 -13.43 -8.61 -0.24
CA ASP A 33 -14.07 -8.92 -1.51
C ASP A 33 -13.07 -9.09 -2.66
N LEU A 34 -11.76 -8.97 -2.40
CA LEU A 34 -10.75 -9.19 -3.42
C LEU A 34 -10.75 -10.66 -3.86
N PRO A 35 -10.97 -10.96 -5.16
CA PRO A 35 -11.04 -12.33 -5.63
C PRO A 35 -9.67 -13.03 -5.50
N ASP A 36 -9.68 -14.21 -4.89
CA ASP A 36 -8.49 -15.03 -4.75
C ASP A 36 -8.19 -15.74 -6.08
N PRO A 37 -7.06 -15.44 -6.74
CA PRO A 37 -6.71 -16.04 -8.02
C PRO A 37 -6.32 -17.52 -7.90
N ARG A 38 -6.17 -18.03 -6.68
CA ARG A 38 -5.74 -19.41 -6.43
C ARG A 38 -6.93 -20.37 -6.43
N ALA A 39 -6.71 -21.59 -6.89
CA ALA A 39 -7.66 -22.68 -6.65
C ALA A 39 -7.83 -22.93 -5.13
N ARG A 40 -9.06 -23.25 -4.72
CA ARG A 40 -9.39 -23.44 -3.27
C ARG A 40 -8.56 -24.53 -2.60
N ARG A 41 -8.06 -25.52 -3.36
CA ARG A 41 -7.29 -26.63 -2.82
C ARG A 41 -5.88 -26.18 -2.45
N GLY A 42 -5.45 -26.44 -1.22
CA GLY A 42 -4.08 -26.16 -0.74
C GLY A 42 -3.84 -24.73 -0.27
N VAL A 43 -4.87 -23.89 -0.16
CA VAL A 43 -4.72 -22.52 0.40
C VAL A 43 -4.49 -22.62 1.90
N ARG A 44 -3.26 -22.34 2.34
CA ARG A 44 -2.84 -22.32 3.76
C ARG A 44 -2.99 -20.96 4.42
N HIS A 45 -2.90 -19.89 3.63
CA HIS A 45 -3.00 -18.51 4.09
C HIS A 45 -4.05 -17.79 3.24
N ARG A 46 -4.96 -17.08 3.89
CA ARG A 46 -5.98 -16.29 3.18
C ARG A 46 -5.32 -15.20 2.36
N LEU A 47 -5.88 -14.90 1.18
CA LEU A 47 -5.41 -13.82 0.31
C LEU A 47 -5.29 -12.50 1.08
N THR A 48 -6.38 -12.09 1.73
CA THR A 48 -6.48 -10.84 2.48
C THR A 48 -5.38 -10.69 3.52
N VAL A 49 -5.06 -11.76 4.27
CA VAL A 49 -4.02 -11.78 5.28
C VAL A 49 -2.64 -11.54 4.67
N VAL A 50 -2.32 -12.25 3.57
CA VAL A 50 -1.01 -12.11 2.92
C VAL A 50 -0.85 -10.75 2.27
N VAL A 51 -1.89 -10.24 1.59
CA VAL A 51 -1.86 -8.93 0.95
C VAL A 51 -1.76 -7.82 2.00
N THR A 52 -2.54 -7.89 3.08
CA THR A 52 -2.43 -6.91 4.19
C THR A 52 -1.03 -6.90 4.80
N ALA A 53 -0.46 -8.06 5.08
CA ALA A 53 0.91 -8.16 5.61
C ALA A 53 1.94 -7.59 4.63
N ALA A 54 1.79 -7.85 3.33
CA ALA A 54 2.65 -7.29 2.30
C ALA A 54 2.53 -5.75 2.21
N VAL A 55 1.32 -5.20 2.29
CA VAL A 55 1.10 -3.74 2.34
C VAL A 55 1.77 -3.15 3.57
N CYS A 56 1.61 -3.74 4.76
CA CYS A 56 2.28 -3.28 5.97
C CYS A 56 3.81 -3.29 5.82
N ALA A 57 4.39 -4.35 5.24
CA ALA A 57 5.81 -4.45 4.98
C ALA A 57 6.28 -3.36 4.00
N VAL A 58 5.53 -3.11 2.92
CA VAL A 58 5.85 -2.05 1.94
C VAL A 58 5.81 -0.67 2.59
N VAL A 59 4.82 -0.38 3.42
CA VAL A 59 4.73 0.87 4.18
C VAL A 59 5.90 1.02 5.15
N ALA A 60 6.36 -0.09 5.75
CA ALA A 60 7.56 -0.13 6.58
C ALA A 60 8.88 -0.03 5.79
N GLY A 61 8.82 0.08 4.44
CA GLY A 61 9.99 0.29 3.58
C GLY A 61 10.54 -0.96 2.89
N TYR A 62 9.95 -2.14 3.09
CA TYR A 62 10.37 -3.41 2.50
C TYR A 62 9.73 -3.59 1.11
N ARG A 63 10.51 -3.41 0.03
CA ARG A 63 9.98 -3.26 -1.34
C ARG A 63 10.26 -4.43 -2.29
N SER A 64 10.97 -5.46 -1.85
CA SER A 64 11.17 -6.69 -2.63
C SER A 64 10.39 -7.85 -2.03
N TYR A 65 10.07 -8.85 -2.84
CA TYR A 65 9.37 -10.05 -2.33
C TYR A 65 10.15 -10.75 -1.20
N THR A 66 11.48 -10.80 -1.33
CA THR A 66 12.36 -11.35 -0.30
C THR A 66 12.28 -10.53 0.98
N ALA A 67 12.45 -9.21 0.89
CA ALA A 67 12.38 -8.32 2.05
C ALA A 67 11.00 -8.35 2.73
N ILE A 68 9.91 -8.39 1.94
CA ILE A 68 8.55 -8.56 2.48
C ILE A 68 8.42 -9.88 3.24
N ALA A 69 8.95 -10.97 2.69
CA ALA A 69 8.90 -12.28 3.33
C ALA A 69 9.73 -12.32 4.62
N GLU A 70 10.91 -11.72 4.64
CA GLU A 70 11.76 -11.57 5.82
C GLU A 70 11.04 -10.76 6.89
N TRP A 71 10.47 -9.59 6.54
CA TRP A 71 9.70 -8.79 7.48
C TRP A 71 8.54 -9.57 8.11
N ILE A 72 7.81 -10.35 7.30
CA ILE A 72 6.72 -11.19 7.80
C ILE A 72 7.25 -12.32 8.69
N ALA A 73 8.39 -12.91 8.33
CA ALA A 73 9.02 -13.99 9.12
C ALA A 73 9.51 -13.47 10.47
N ASP A 74 10.07 -12.27 10.52
CA ASP A 74 10.66 -11.66 11.71
C ASP A 74 9.65 -10.89 12.57
N ALA A 75 8.41 -10.69 12.06
CA ALA A 75 7.39 -9.97 12.80
C ALA A 75 7.13 -10.61 14.17
N PRO A 76 7.04 -9.83 15.27
CA PRO A 76 6.70 -10.34 16.59
C PRO A 76 5.40 -11.16 16.55
N ALA A 77 5.29 -12.18 17.43
CA ALA A 77 4.13 -13.06 17.46
C ALA A 77 2.79 -12.30 17.60
N ALA A 78 2.77 -11.25 18.42
CA ALA A 78 1.59 -10.40 18.59
C ALA A 78 1.21 -9.68 17.28
N THR A 79 2.18 -9.13 16.55
CA THR A 79 1.96 -8.49 15.24
C THR A 79 1.46 -9.49 14.21
N ALA A 80 2.05 -10.68 14.16
CA ALA A 80 1.62 -11.73 13.25
C ALA A 80 0.18 -12.15 13.50
N LEU A 81 -0.19 -12.35 14.77
CA LEU A 81 -1.57 -12.69 15.17
C LEU A 81 -2.55 -11.58 14.81
N ALA A 82 -2.18 -10.32 15.04
CA ALA A 82 -3.01 -9.17 14.66
C ALA A 82 -3.25 -9.10 13.14
N LEU A 83 -2.28 -9.54 12.34
CA LEU A 83 -2.40 -9.68 10.88
C LEU A 83 -3.16 -10.96 10.46
N GLY A 84 -3.49 -11.86 11.38
CA GLY A 84 -4.14 -13.14 11.10
C GLY A 84 -3.16 -14.24 10.64
N ILE A 85 -1.86 -14.09 10.93
CA ILE A 85 -0.83 -15.07 10.62
C ILE A 85 -0.50 -15.84 11.90
N ALA A 86 -0.66 -17.18 11.86
CA ALA A 86 -0.22 -18.03 12.96
C ALA A 86 1.33 -17.97 13.09
N PRO A 87 1.87 -17.73 14.31
CA PRO A 87 3.30 -17.52 14.50
C PRO A 87 4.18 -18.72 14.09
N ASP A 88 3.63 -19.90 14.20
CA ASP A 88 4.27 -21.19 13.83
C ASP A 88 4.11 -21.53 12.34
N ARG A 89 3.33 -20.77 11.60
CA ARG A 89 2.98 -21.04 10.22
C ARG A 89 3.05 -19.76 9.37
N ARG A 90 4.28 -19.33 9.10
CA ARG A 90 4.54 -18.14 8.30
C ARG A 90 4.45 -18.43 6.80
N PRO A 91 3.94 -17.50 5.97
CA PRO A 91 3.98 -17.65 4.52
C PRO A 91 5.42 -17.57 4.00
N SER A 92 5.78 -18.47 3.08
CA SER A 92 7.10 -18.46 2.45
C SER A 92 7.20 -17.39 1.35
N GLU A 93 8.43 -16.93 1.05
CA GLU A 93 8.71 -15.97 -0.02
C GLU A 93 8.11 -16.41 -1.37
N ALA A 94 8.35 -17.67 -1.76
CA ALA A 94 7.84 -18.19 -3.01
C ALA A 94 6.30 -18.20 -3.09
N MET A 95 5.60 -18.38 -1.96
CA MET A 95 4.15 -18.29 -1.91
C MET A 95 3.69 -16.84 -2.02
N ILE A 96 4.31 -15.92 -1.28
CA ILE A 96 4.02 -14.49 -1.33
C ILE A 96 4.21 -13.96 -2.75
N ARG A 97 5.35 -14.24 -3.38
CA ARG A 97 5.66 -13.83 -4.75
C ARG A 97 4.60 -14.30 -5.73
N ARG A 98 4.30 -15.60 -5.76
CA ARG A 98 3.30 -16.17 -6.68
C ARG A 98 1.93 -15.56 -6.46
N LEU A 99 1.54 -15.31 -5.21
CA LEU A 99 0.26 -14.72 -4.90
C LEU A 99 0.18 -13.28 -5.39
N LEU A 100 1.15 -12.44 -5.04
CA LEU A 100 1.16 -11.03 -5.41
C LEU A 100 1.28 -10.82 -6.93
N GLN A 101 1.95 -11.73 -7.65
CA GLN A 101 1.99 -11.71 -9.12
C GLN A 101 0.67 -12.12 -9.78
N ALA A 102 -0.16 -12.90 -9.10
CA ALA A 102 -1.42 -13.40 -9.61
C ALA A 102 -2.63 -12.51 -9.26
N VAL A 103 -2.50 -11.66 -8.23
CA VAL A 103 -3.57 -10.71 -7.84
C VAL A 103 -3.78 -9.69 -8.93
N ASN A 104 -5.06 -9.39 -9.24
CA ASN A 104 -5.40 -8.32 -10.16
C ASN A 104 -5.00 -6.95 -9.57
N PRO A 105 -4.07 -6.21 -10.21
CA PRO A 105 -3.54 -4.97 -9.66
C PRO A 105 -4.59 -3.85 -9.61
N ASP A 106 -5.54 -3.81 -10.57
CA ASP A 106 -6.54 -2.76 -10.63
C ASP A 106 -7.56 -2.91 -9.49
N LEU A 107 -8.00 -4.15 -9.24
CA LEU A 107 -8.90 -4.44 -8.11
C LEU A 107 -8.22 -4.18 -6.77
N LEU A 108 -6.93 -4.51 -6.63
CA LEU A 108 -6.18 -4.20 -5.42
C LEU A 108 -6.04 -2.69 -5.23
N THR A 109 -5.71 -1.97 -6.29
CA THR A 109 -5.59 -0.50 -6.27
C THR A 109 -6.92 0.14 -5.87
N ALA A 110 -8.03 -0.28 -6.48
CA ALA A 110 -9.36 0.23 -6.15
C ALA A 110 -9.69 0.00 -4.67
N ALA A 111 -9.54 -1.22 -4.17
CA ALA A 111 -9.86 -1.55 -2.78
C ALA A 111 -9.01 -0.75 -1.77
N VAL A 112 -7.71 -0.54 -2.05
CA VAL A 112 -6.83 0.27 -1.20
C VAL A 112 -7.19 1.75 -1.29
N SER A 113 -7.50 2.27 -2.48
CA SER A 113 -7.90 3.67 -2.67
C SER A 113 -9.21 3.99 -1.95
N ASP A 114 -10.21 3.13 -2.06
CA ASP A 114 -11.49 3.28 -1.37
C ASP A 114 -11.29 3.27 0.15
N TRP A 115 -10.47 2.36 0.66
CA TRP A 115 -10.13 2.32 2.07
C TRP A 115 -9.42 3.59 2.54
N LEU A 116 -8.49 4.14 1.77
CA LEU A 116 -7.80 5.40 2.09
C LEU A 116 -8.76 6.59 2.03
N ALA A 117 -9.67 6.63 1.06
CA ALA A 117 -10.66 7.69 0.92
C ALA A 117 -11.58 7.78 2.15
N THR A 118 -12.05 6.63 2.68
CA THR A 118 -12.88 6.62 3.90
C THR A 118 -12.15 7.18 5.12
N ARG A 119 -10.84 7.07 5.18
CA ARG A 119 -10.02 7.61 6.29
C ARG A 119 -9.76 9.11 6.14
N SER A 120 -9.63 9.60 4.91
CA SER A 120 -9.41 11.03 4.64
C SER A 120 -10.64 11.88 4.95
N THR A 121 -11.84 11.37 4.67
CA THR A 121 -13.11 12.10 4.95
C THR A 121 -13.39 12.23 6.45
N ALA A 122 -12.87 11.34 7.29
CA ALA A 122 -13.06 11.37 8.73
C ALA A 122 -12.28 12.51 9.43
N THR A 123 -11.33 13.14 8.76
CA THR A 123 -10.38 14.10 9.38
C THR A 123 -10.60 15.55 8.92
N ALA A 124 -11.49 15.83 7.95
CA ALA A 124 -11.61 17.15 7.35
C ALA A 124 -12.82 17.95 7.88
N PRO A 125 -12.63 19.03 8.65
CA PRO A 125 -13.59 20.12 8.67
C PRO A 125 -13.62 20.79 7.29
N ALA A 126 -14.73 21.50 6.96
CA ALA A 126 -15.06 22.11 5.66
C ALA A 126 -14.05 23.16 5.13
N GLN A 127 -12.76 22.85 5.12
CA GLN A 127 -11.71 23.67 4.52
C GLN A 127 -11.44 23.21 3.08
N ARG A 128 -11.06 24.17 2.23
CA ARG A 128 -10.62 23.86 0.86
C ARG A 128 -9.49 22.85 0.89
N GLN A 129 -9.73 21.68 0.35
CA GLN A 129 -8.73 20.62 0.26
C GLN A 129 -7.75 20.96 -0.86
N ALA A 130 -6.46 21.08 -0.50
CA ALA A 130 -5.41 21.24 -1.49
C ALA A 130 -4.99 19.86 -1.99
N ILE A 131 -5.09 19.66 -3.31
CA ILE A 131 -4.70 18.41 -3.98
C ILE A 131 -3.39 18.64 -4.71
N ALA A 132 -2.37 17.86 -4.35
CA ALA A 132 -1.12 17.80 -5.09
C ALA A 132 -1.19 16.68 -6.13
N VAL A 133 -0.75 16.98 -7.35
CA VAL A 133 -0.69 15.98 -8.43
C VAL A 133 0.76 15.79 -8.85
N ASP A 134 1.22 14.53 -8.89
CA ASP A 134 2.58 14.17 -9.24
C ASP A 134 2.61 13.00 -10.23
N GLY A 135 3.44 13.13 -11.25
CA GLY A 135 3.71 12.08 -12.22
C GLY A 135 5.01 11.37 -11.89
N LYS A 136 5.00 10.04 -11.81
CA LYS A 136 6.17 9.26 -11.45
C LYS A 136 6.33 8.00 -12.28
N THR A 137 7.54 7.80 -12.84
CA THR A 137 7.91 6.54 -13.46
C THR A 137 8.26 5.52 -12.38
N LEU A 138 7.56 4.38 -12.38
CA LEU A 138 7.82 3.31 -11.42
C LEU A 138 9.13 2.60 -11.76
N ARG A 139 10.12 2.74 -10.89
CA ARG A 139 11.40 2.04 -11.05
C ARG A 139 11.21 0.53 -10.96
N GLY A 140 11.86 -0.22 -11.87
CA GLY A 140 11.77 -1.67 -11.92
C GLY A 140 10.50 -2.22 -12.58
N SER A 141 9.59 -1.36 -13.07
CA SER A 141 8.41 -1.79 -13.85
C SER A 141 8.72 -2.09 -15.32
N ARG A 142 9.90 -1.70 -15.81
CA ARG A 142 10.35 -1.99 -17.17
C ARG A 142 10.71 -3.46 -17.32
N THR A 143 10.23 -4.10 -18.38
CA THR A 143 10.64 -5.43 -18.82
C THR A 143 11.30 -5.34 -20.19
N ILE A 144 11.74 -6.50 -20.75
CA ILE A 144 12.33 -6.55 -22.08
C ILE A 144 11.31 -6.13 -23.15
N ASP A 145 10.03 -6.41 -22.91
CA ASP A 145 8.92 -6.21 -23.84
C ASP A 145 8.02 -5.02 -23.49
N THR A 146 8.21 -4.40 -22.33
CA THR A 146 7.36 -3.29 -21.86
C THR A 146 8.18 -2.11 -21.36
N SER A 147 7.74 -0.89 -21.72
CA SER A 147 8.27 0.35 -21.15
C SER A 147 7.95 0.45 -19.66
N ALA A 148 8.73 1.24 -18.93
CA ALA A 148 8.43 1.52 -17.53
C ALA A 148 7.06 2.18 -17.39
N ARG A 149 6.26 1.74 -16.39
CA ARG A 149 4.97 2.33 -16.09
C ARG A 149 5.15 3.76 -15.57
N HIS A 150 4.38 4.68 -16.12
CA HIS A 150 4.29 6.05 -15.67
C HIS A 150 2.94 6.25 -15.01
N VAL A 151 2.92 6.67 -13.77
CA VAL A 151 1.70 6.82 -12.95
C VAL A 151 1.54 8.28 -12.57
N LEU A 152 0.36 8.84 -12.83
CA LEU A 152 -0.08 10.10 -12.30
C LEU A 152 -0.87 9.84 -11.02
N ALA A 153 -0.50 10.49 -9.92
CA ALA A 153 -1.17 10.34 -8.64
C ALA A 153 -1.64 11.71 -8.11
N ALA A 154 -2.87 11.73 -7.60
CA ALA A 154 -3.42 12.86 -6.88
C ALA A 154 -3.43 12.54 -5.39
N CYS A 155 -2.85 13.40 -4.56
CA CYS A 155 -2.85 13.21 -3.12
C CYS A 155 -3.36 14.44 -2.38
N ASP A 156 -4.01 14.20 -1.27
CA ASP A 156 -4.38 15.24 -0.32
C ASP A 156 -3.10 15.77 0.34
N GLN A 157 -2.85 17.07 0.16
CA GLN A 157 -1.63 17.71 0.64
C GLN A 157 -1.57 17.78 2.17
N ALA A 158 -2.71 17.83 2.84
CA ALA A 158 -2.77 17.93 4.30
C ALA A 158 -2.48 16.58 4.98
N THR A 159 -2.99 15.48 4.41
CA THR A 159 -2.87 14.13 4.97
C THR A 159 -1.77 13.29 4.32
N GLY A 160 -1.31 13.68 3.11
CA GLY A 160 -0.40 12.87 2.30
C GLY A 160 -1.04 11.61 1.70
N VAL A 161 -2.36 11.48 1.81
CA VAL A 161 -3.10 10.31 1.31
C VAL A 161 -3.28 10.42 -0.19
N VAL A 162 -2.95 9.35 -0.92
CA VAL A 162 -3.23 9.24 -2.37
C VAL A 162 -4.72 8.99 -2.54
N LEU A 163 -5.40 9.94 -3.19
CA LEU A 163 -6.84 9.91 -3.44
C LEU A 163 -7.18 9.14 -4.72
N ALA A 164 -6.32 9.27 -5.73
CA ALA A 164 -6.48 8.61 -7.01
C ALA A 164 -5.12 8.41 -7.68
N SER A 165 -5.03 7.38 -8.51
CA SER A 165 -3.88 7.18 -9.39
C SER A 165 -4.31 6.57 -10.72
N THR A 166 -3.63 6.95 -11.79
CA THR A 166 -3.88 6.40 -13.12
C THR A 166 -2.57 6.19 -13.87
N ASP A 167 -2.52 5.15 -14.70
CA ASP A 167 -1.40 4.95 -15.60
C ASP A 167 -1.47 5.98 -16.75
N VAL A 168 -0.32 6.51 -17.12
CA VAL A 168 -0.17 7.43 -18.25
C VAL A 168 0.73 6.78 -19.29
N ASP A 169 0.25 6.70 -20.51
CA ASP A 169 1.06 6.21 -21.62
C ASP A 169 2.27 7.12 -21.85
N GLY A 170 3.47 6.54 -21.92
CA GLY A 170 4.76 7.24 -21.92
C GLY A 170 5.00 8.24 -23.08
N LYS A 171 4.02 8.46 -23.96
CA LYS A 171 4.05 9.45 -25.06
C LYS A 171 3.14 10.66 -24.82
N THR A 172 2.36 10.67 -23.74
CA THR A 172 1.36 11.75 -23.51
C THR A 172 1.90 12.69 -22.43
N ASN A 173 1.85 13.98 -22.71
CA ASN A 173 2.16 15.01 -21.71
C ASN A 173 1.14 14.90 -20.57
N GLU A 174 1.60 14.89 -19.33
CA GLU A 174 0.78 14.77 -18.11
C GLU A 174 -0.38 15.77 -18.07
N ILE A 175 -0.18 16.97 -18.62
CA ILE A 175 -1.17 18.05 -18.68
C ILE A 175 -2.43 17.66 -19.48
N THR A 176 -2.31 16.82 -20.50
CA THR A 176 -3.45 16.44 -21.36
C THR A 176 -4.41 15.44 -20.70
N ARG A 177 -4.02 14.81 -19.59
CA ARG A 177 -4.86 13.92 -18.78
C ARG A 177 -5.59 14.66 -17.64
N PHE A 178 -5.29 15.94 -17.48
CA PHE A 178 -5.96 16.83 -16.54
C PHE A 178 -7.15 17.49 -17.26
N THR A 179 -8.26 16.77 -17.36
CA THR A 179 -9.53 17.38 -17.77
C THR A 179 -10.34 17.63 -16.51
N PRO A 180 -10.77 18.87 -16.25
CA PRO A 180 -11.62 19.19 -15.11
C PRO A 180 -13.00 18.53 -15.23
#